data_cc4650f20762acaeb5fff7fb810b80d4
#
_entry.id   cc4650f20762acaeb5fff7fb810b80d4
#
_cell.length_a   1.000
_cell.length_b   1.000
_cell.length_c   1.000
_cell.angle_alpha   90.00
_cell.angle_beta   90.00
_cell.angle_gamma   90.00
#
_symmetry.space_group_name_H-M   'P 1'
#
loop_
_entity.id
_entity.type
_entity.pdbx_description
1 polymer ?
#
loop_
_entity_poly.entity_id
_entity_poly.type
_entity_poly.pdbx_seq_one_letter_code
_entity_poly.pdbx_strand_id
1 'polypeptide(L)'
;MPPPYLPITPSLEGRTVVLTGHDLTVDQVVQVARQGAKVVLSPEARQRSLDAYGLLLEAAAEGISVYWFNRGSGSGRERYIFTGDPTSPSNQEFLRARQLSIFRRGALAGLGPEIAEEEIVRAMLVVRANTMSFEAASPQLTQRLLDLLNERITPVVQARSTVGEGDLGLLANVGATMVGAGTAYYRGVRMPAAEALKRAKLEPLEPFAADDSQLESSNAYATGQAALLLHDAREALSWADLIYAIDLNGMNSSITPLTQPVQANRPIKWLNWDAARVLAMLRGSYLFDADEHRIIQDPESLRASSIRQGAAWAAWAHLRDAVMIQMNSSDHNPAVRVGASPDDSWELATPQLRQFYVKGGPLSHNQHGFILSNANWDPYPMANDIEAFTIALANMDVAVSQRQLRFTNTFFTVLAPGDAAPGEPGRFGATQGSEIACAALMQEIQGLVNPVPPEGNAIIKTVEDLQTQTRLKVTRARQAVADTVDLLAEDLLTGTYWLDLRKQQDPARQFGAAPTAVWSAFRRVLPFDGDAPNRSQTIHELAASFIREADAATFFEANEQEPVTASALSLVQ
;
A
#
# COMPACT_ATOMS: atom_id res chain seq x y z
N MET A 1 -18.23 -12.80 16.43
CA MET A 1 -17.21 -12.14 17.29
C MET A 1 -16.47 -11.20 16.38
N PRO A 2 -16.02 -10.02 16.84
CA PRO A 2 -15.09 -9.21 16.05
C PRO A 2 -13.82 -10.04 15.80
N PRO A 3 -13.11 -9.82 14.67
CA PRO A 3 -11.85 -10.48 14.42
C PRO A 3 -10.87 -10.16 15.56
N PRO A 4 -9.93 -11.06 15.90
CA PRO A 4 -8.92 -10.77 16.91
C PRO A 4 -8.08 -9.58 16.44
N TYR A 5 -7.86 -8.61 17.33
CA TYR A 5 -7.01 -7.46 17.05
C TYR A 5 -5.56 -7.90 16.88
N LEU A 6 -4.91 -7.40 15.86
CA LEU A 6 -3.53 -7.69 15.49
C LEU A 6 -2.65 -6.46 15.77
N PRO A 7 -2.06 -6.37 16.97
CA PRO A 7 -1.19 -5.26 17.33
C PRO A 7 0.13 -5.32 16.56
N ILE A 8 0.73 -4.14 16.32
CA ILE A 8 2.10 -4.08 15.79
C ILE A 8 3.13 -4.49 16.86
N THR A 9 4.29 -4.95 16.40
CA THR A 9 5.47 -5.15 17.25
C THR A 9 6.46 -4.00 16.99
N PRO A 10 6.51 -2.97 17.85
CA PRO A 10 7.37 -1.82 17.61
C PRO A 10 8.84 -2.19 17.63
N SER A 11 9.57 -1.81 16.60
CA SER A 11 11.03 -1.99 16.50
C SER A 11 11.79 -0.68 16.28
N LEU A 12 11.08 0.41 15.94
CA LEU A 12 11.66 1.73 15.63
C LEU A 12 11.11 2.86 16.51
N GLU A 13 10.69 2.60 17.75
CA GLU A 13 10.15 3.63 18.67
C GLU A 13 11.12 4.81 18.92
N GLY A 14 12.40 4.60 18.76
CA GLY A 14 13.42 5.64 18.87
C GLY A 14 13.61 6.49 17.60
N ARG A 15 13.02 6.09 16.47
CA ARG A 15 13.11 6.80 15.19
C ARG A 15 11.97 7.79 15.06
N THR A 16 12.25 8.94 14.45
CA THR A 16 11.24 9.95 14.12
C THR A 16 11.21 10.18 12.61
N VAL A 17 10.02 10.11 12.04
CA VAL A 17 9.73 10.51 10.65
C VAL A 17 9.22 11.95 10.67
N VAL A 18 9.81 12.80 9.85
CA VAL A 18 9.41 14.19 9.68
C VAL A 18 8.45 14.30 8.51
N LEU A 19 7.24 14.80 8.76
CA LEU A 19 6.22 14.98 7.74
C LEU A 19 6.33 16.40 7.16
N THR A 20 6.63 16.50 5.87
CA THR A 20 6.76 17.77 5.15
C THR A 20 5.53 18.10 4.28
N GLY A 21 4.70 17.09 4.01
CA GLY A 21 3.60 17.13 3.05
C GLY A 21 4.01 16.69 1.64
N HIS A 22 5.28 16.69 1.28
CA HIS A 22 5.75 16.55 -0.11
C HIS A 22 6.56 15.29 -0.40
N ASP A 23 7.17 14.67 0.61
CA ASP A 23 8.22 13.65 0.44
C ASP A 23 8.04 12.41 1.31
N LEU A 24 6.84 12.18 1.83
CA LEU A 24 6.52 10.94 2.55
C LEU A 24 6.69 9.76 1.60
N THR A 25 7.51 8.78 1.99
CA THR A 25 7.76 7.58 1.19
C THR A 25 6.96 6.37 1.69
N VAL A 26 6.80 5.36 0.85
CA VAL A 26 6.19 4.07 1.22
C VAL A 26 6.91 3.47 2.43
N ASP A 27 8.25 3.47 2.43
CA ASP A 27 9.04 2.90 3.53
C ASP A 27 8.84 3.68 4.84
N GLN A 28 8.68 5.01 4.78
CA GLN A 28 8.36 5.81 5.97
C GLN A 28 6.96 5.50 6.51
N VAL A 29 5.97 5.26 5.64
CA VAL A 29 4.64 4.79 6.08
C VAL A 29 4.77 3.46 6.81
N VAL A 30 5.53 2.50 6.27
CA VAL A 30 5.79 1.20 6.91
C VAL A 30 6.51 1.37 8.26
N GLN A 31 7.52 2.24 8.35
CA GLN A 31 8.22 2.52 9.61
C GLN A 31 7.27 3.03 10.70
N VAL A 32 6.34 3.91 10.35
CA VAL A 32 5.35 4.43 11.30
C VAL A 32 4.27 3.40 11.60
N ALA A 33 3.72 2.79 10.56
CA ALA A 33 2.56 1.91 10.67
C ALA A 33 2.88 0.57 11.33
N ARG A 34 3.95 -0.12 10.89
CA ARG A 34 4.33 -1.47 11.35
C ARG A 34 5.39 -1.45 12.44
N GLN A 35 6.37 -0.54 12.32
CA GLN A 35 7.57 -0.56 13.17
C GLN A 35 7.50 0.45 14.31
N GLY A 36 6.42 1.24 14.39
CA GLY A 36 6.14 2.12 15.52
C GLY A 36 7.01 3.36 15.60
N ALA A 37 7.64 3.80 14.48
CA ALA A 37 8.36 5.06 14.45
C ALA A 37 7.44 6.24 14.83
N LYS A 38 7.99 7.23 15.49
CA LYS A 38 7.31 8.47 15.85
C LYS A 38 7.21 9.41 14.66
N VAL A 39 6.29 10.36 14.75
CA VAL A 39 6.08 11.37 13.71
C VAL A 39 6.10 12.76 14.28
N VAL A 40 6.61 13.71 13.49
CA VAL A 40 6.54 15.14 13.76
C VAL A 40 6.27 15.89 12.46
N LEU A 41 5.59 17.02 12.55
CA LEU A 41 5.40 17.90 11.41
C LEU A 41 6.59 18.85 11.29
N SER A 42 7.11 19.05 10.07
CA SER A 42 8.17 20.04 9.85
C SER A 42 7.70 21.46 10.18
N PRO A 43 8.60 22.38 10.54
CA PRO A 43 8.22 23.78 10.79
C PRO A 43 7.49 24.41 9.58
N GLU A 44 7.94 24.12 8.36
CA GLU A 44 7.37 24.64 7.12
C GLU A 44 5.97 24.09 6.86
N ALA A 45 5.76 22.78 7.06
CA ALA A 45 4.46 22.15 6.94
C ALA A 45 3.47 22.69 7.98
N ARG A 46 3.95 22.91 9.21
CA ARG A 46 3.16 23.53 10.28
C ARG A 46 2.76 24.95 9.93
N GLN A 47 3.69 25.75 9.42
CA GLN A 47 3.39 27.14 9.03
C GLN A 47 2.40 27.18 7.87
N ARG A 48 2.56 26.36 6.86
CA ARG A 48 1.63 26.25 5.74
C ARG A 48 0.19 25.94 6.19
N SER A 49 0.04 24.97 7.12
CA SER A 49 -1.28 24.65 7.67
C SER A 49 -1.86 25.80 8.51
N LEU A 50 -1.03 26.53 9.26
CA LEU A 50 -1.46 27.73 10.01
C LEU A 50 -1.95 28.83 9.08
N ASP A 51 -1.23 29.11 8.01
CA ASP A 51 -1.61 30.12 7.03
C ASP A 51 -2.93 29.76 6.34
N ALA A 52 -3.10 28.49 5.98
CA ALA A 52 -4.36 27.99 5.41
C ALA A 52 -5.53 28.09 6.41
N TYR A 53 -5.30 27.76 7.68
CA TYR A 53 -6.29 27.88 8.74
C TYR A 53 -6.71 29.34 8.95
N GLY A 54 -5.75 30.27 9.02
CA GLY A 54 -6.03 31.70 9.11
C GLY A 54 -6.85 32.19 7.92
N LEU A 55 -6.51 31.75 6.70
CA LEU A 55 -7.25 32.13 5.50
C LEU A 55 -8.70 31.63 5.52
N LEU A 56 -8.94 30.41 6.04
CA LEU A 56 -10.30 29.88 6.22
C LEU A 56 -11.13 30.75 7.17
N LEU A 57 -10.57 31.14 8.31
CA LEU A 57 -11.26 32.00 9.26
C LEU A 57 -11.57 33.38 8.69
N GLU A 58 -10.62 33.98 7.98
CA GLU A 58 -10.77 35.27 7.32
C GLU A 58 -11.85 35.25 6.24
N ALA A 59 -11.92 34.17 5.44
CA ALA A 59 -12.94 34.01 4.43
C ALA A 59 -14.36 34.12 5.01
N ALA A 60 -14.62 33.53 6.15
CA ALA A 60 -15.91 33.63 6.83
C ALA A 60 -16.15 35.03 7.36
N ALA A 61 -15.13 35.70 7.90
CA ALA A 61 -15.22 37.09 8.39
C ALA A 61 -15.50 38.06 7.25
N GLU A 62 -14.91 37.86 6.05
CA GLU A 62 -15.22 38.64 4.84
C GLU A 62 -16.59 38.30 4.21
N GLY A 63 -17.31 37.27 4.73
CA GLY A 63 -18.63 36.87 4.22
C GLY A 63 -18.55 35.96 2.99
N ILE A 64 -17.37 35.41 2.66
CA ILE A 64 -17.19 34.45 1.58
C ILE A 64 -17.83 33.11 1.96
N SER A 65 -18.60 32.53 1.03
CA SER A 65 -19.23 31.22 1.22
C SER A 65 -18.20 30.10 1.09
N VAL A 66 -18.01 29.34 2.16
CA VAL A 66 -17.10 28.20 2.20
C VAL A 66 -17.88 26.93 2.50
N TYR A 67 -17.79 25.96 1.58
CA TYR A 67 -18.38 24.62 1.73
C TYR A 67 -17.84 23.94 2.98
N TRP A 68 -18.76 23.29 3.70
CA TRP A 68 -18.48 22.52 4.93
C TRP A 68 -17.79 23.34 6.04
N PHE A 69 -18.03 24.64 6.04
CA PHE A 69 -17.62 25.54 7.11
C PHE A 69 -18.76 26.51 7.49
N ASN A 70 -18.87 27.68 6.84
CA ASN A 70 -19.99 28.59 7.07
C ASN A 70 -21.22 28.25 6.19
N ARG A 71 -21.02 27.34 5.23
CA ARG A 71 -22.09 26.59 4.56
C ARG A 71 -22.12 25.15 5.07
N GLY A 72 -23.21 24.45 4.88
CA GLY A 72 -23.36 23.05 5.20
C GLY A 72 -22.55 22.13 4.29
N SER A 73 -22.69 20.81 4.52
CA SER A 73 -22.08 19.76 3.70
C SER A 73 -23.16 18.89 3.04
N GLY A 74 -22.78 18.16 2.00
CA GLY A 74 -23.64 17.24 1.30
C GLY A 74 -24.99 17.85 0.89
N SER A 75 -26.10 17.26 1.26
CA SER A 75 -27.44 17.76 0.94
C SER A 75 -27.78 19.12 1.55
N GLY A 76 -27.03 19.55 2.55
CA GLY A 76 -27.19 20.84 3.23
C GLY A 76 -26.26 21.94 2.75
N ARG A 77 -25.53 21.74 1.67
CA ARG A 77 -24.44 22.62 1.17
C ARG A 77 -24.84 24.07 0.94
N GLU A 78 -26.09 24.35 0.60
CA GLU A 78 -26.57 25.73 0.37
C GLU A 78 -27.05 26.42 1.66
N ARG A 79 -27.17 25.70 2.76
CA ARG A 79 -27.63 26.26 4.02
C ARG A 79 -26.50 26.97 4.73
N TYR A 80 -26.74 28.23 5.16
CA TYR A 80 -25.86 28.92 6.08
C TYR A 80 -25.84 28.22 7.44
N ILE A 81 -24.64 27.99 7.97
CA ILE A 81 -24.40 27.46 9.32
C ILE A 81 -24.23 28.63 10.28
N PHE A 82 -23.43 29.60 9.89
CA PHE A 82 -23.24 30.87 10.60
C PHE A 82 -22.82 31.95 9.62
N THR A 83 -22.75 33.20 10.07
CA THR A 83 -22.30 34.37 9.30
C THR A 83 -21.37 35.22 10.15
N GLY A 84 -20.47 35.96 9.47
CA GLY A 84 -19.53 36.89 10.10
C GLY A 84 -18.31 36.21 10.73
N ASP A 85 -17.63 36.94 11.59
CA ASP A 85 -16.39 36.53 12.22
C ASP A 85 -16.59 35.25 13.06
N PRO A 86 -15.89 34.13 12.70
CA PRO A 86 -16.00 32.85 13.44
C PRO A 86 -15.41 32.93 14.85
N THR A 87 -14.58 33.93 15.15
CA THR A 87 -13.95 34.14 16.46
C THR A 87 -14.75 35.07 17.38
N SER A 88 -15.84 35.66 16.89
CA SER A 88 -16.76 36.43 17.75
C SER A 88 -17.32 35.53 18.86
N PRO A 89 -17.57 36.04 20.07
CA PRO A 89 -17.95 35.18 21.22
C PRO A 89 -19.12 34.23 20.94
N SER A 90 -20.16 34.71 20.27
CA SER A 90 -21.35 33.90 19.92
C SER A 90 -21.06 32.82 18.89
N ASN A 91 -20.31 33.13 17.82
CA ASN A 91 -19.92 32.15 16.80
C ASN A 91 -18.93 31.14 17.36
N GLN A 92 -17.99 31.58 18.20
CA GLN A 92 -17.01 30.71 18.82
C GLN A 92 -17.68 29.66 19.72
N GLU A 93 -18.61 30.06 20.59
CA GLU A 93 -19.37 29.14 21.43
C GLU A 93 -20.20 28.16 20.59
N PHE A 94 -20.90 28.67 19.58
CA PHE A 94 -21.71 27.84 18.67
C PHE A 94 -20.85 26.82 17.91
N LEU A 95 -19.74 27.25 17.32
CA LEU A 95 -18.86 26.39 16.53
C LEU A 95 -18.22 25.30 17.39
N ARG A 96 -17.73 25.62 18.59
CA ARG A 96 -17.18 24.63 19.53
C ARG A 96 -18.23 23.57 19.89
N ALA A 97 -19.42 23.98 20.27
CA ALA A 97 -20.50 23.06 20.62
C ALA A 97 -20.90 22.17 19.44
N ARG A 98 -21.01 22.77 18.23
CA ARG A 98 -21.32 22.05 17.01
C ARG A 98 -20.26 21.03 16.66
N GLN A 99 -18.99 21.42 16.62
CA GLN A 99 -17.86 20.55 16.29
C GLN A 99 -17.74 19.38 17.27
N LEU A 100 -17.82 19.64 18.56
CA LEU A 100 -17.80 18.60 19.59
C LEU A 100 -18.96 17.60 19.42
N SER A 101 -20.15 18.08 19.05
CA SER A 101 -21.31 17.23 18.79
C SER A 101 -21.09 16.33 17.57
N ILE A 102 -20.46 16.85 16.49
CA ILE A 102 -20.15 16.07 15.28
C ILE A 102 -19.12 15.00 15.61
N PHE A 103 -18.01 15.36 16.21
CA PHE A 103 -16.96 14.43 16.61
C PHE A 103 -17.48 13.29 17.51
N ARG A 104 -18.30 13.62 18.51
CA ARG A 104 -18.91 12.59 19.38
C ARG A 104 -19.80 11.61 18.61
N ARG A 105 -20.55 12.09 17.63
CA ARG A 105 -21.41 11.24 16.79
C ARG A 105 -20.61 10.33 15.88
N GLY A 106 -19.37 10.69 15.55
CA GLY A 106 -18.45 9.83 14.80
C GLY A 106 -18.27 8.44 15.41
N ALA A 107 -18.45 8.30 16.74
CA ALA A 107 -18.44 7.00 17.43
C ALA A 107 -19.56 6.03 16.96
N LEU A 108 -20.59 6.55 16.29
CA LEU A 108 -21.71 5.77 15.76
C LEU A 108 -21.63 5.58 14.24
N ALA A 109 -20.56 6.07 13.61
CA ALA A 109 -20.38 5.96 12.18
C ALA A 109 -19.97 4.54 11.76
N GLY A 110 -20.52 4.09 10.64
CA GLY A 110 -20.12 2.87 9.96
C GLY A 110 -20.73 1.58 10.48
N LEU A 111 -20.40 0.51 9.77
CA LEU A 111 -20.77 -0.86 10.06
C LEU A 111 -19.52 -1.75 10.05
N GLY A 112 -19.44 -2.67 11.01
CA GLY A 112 -18.34 -3.64 11.10
C GLY A 112 -18.12 -4.50 9.85
N PRO A 113 -17.04 -5.27 9.82
CA PRO A 113 -16.19 -5.56 10.97
C PRO A 113 -15.32 -4.37 11.42
N GLU A 114 -14.83 -4.41 12.67
CA GLU A 114 -13.76 -3.54 13.11
C GLU A 114 -12.48 -3.88 12.32
N ILE A 115 -11.69 -2.88 11.96
CA ILE A 115 -10.36 -3.10 11.35
C ILE A 115 -9.47 -3.74 12.40
N ALA A 116 -9.03 -4.97 12.13
CA ALA A 116 -8.27 -5.77 13.08
C ALA A 116 -6.79 -5.39 13.15
N GLU A 117 -6.20 -5.05 12.01
CA GLU A 117 -4.76 -4.75 11.88
C GLU A 117 -4.45 -3.33 12.34
N GLU A 118 -3.66 -3.20 13.41
CA GLU A 118 -3.17 -1.90 13.92
C GLU A 118 -2.46 -1.11 12.83
N GLU A 119 -1.67 -1.78 12.00
CA GLU A 119 -0.90 -1.15 10.92
C GLU A 119 -1.76 -0.36 9.93
N ILE A 120 -2.96 -0.88 9.60
CA ILE A 120 -3.88 -0.21 8.65
C ILE A 120 -4.36 1.13 9.21
N VAL A 121 -4.78 1.14 10.46
CA VAL A 121 -5.26 2.38 11.11
C VAL A 121 -4.11 3.37 11.26
N ARG A 122 -2.92 2.92 11.63
CA ARG A 122 -1.74 3.77 11.74
C ARG A 122 -1.28 4.33 10.39
N ALA A 123 -1.34 3.54 9.31
CA ALA A 123 -1.06 4.00 7.96
C ALA A 123 -2.05 5.10 7.52
N MET A 124 -3.34 4.92 7.81
CA MET A 124 -4.35 5.97 7.59
C MET A 124 -3.99 7.26 8.35
N LEU A 125 -3.62 7.16 9.63
CA LEU A 125 -3.31 8.31 10.45
C LEU A 125 -2.07 9.07 9.97
N VAL A 126 -0.99 8.38 9.57
CA VAL A 126 0.23 9.05 9.11
C VAL A 126 0.03 9.73 7.76
N VAL A 127 -0.68 9.07 6.83
CA VAL A 127 -1.04 9.69 5.55
C VAL A 127 -1.91 10.93 5.78
N ARG A 128 -2.95 10.82 6.64
CA ARG A 128 -3.82 11.96 6.96
C ARG A 128 -3.04 13.12 7.57
N ALA A 129 -2.14 12.85 8.51
CA ALA A 129 -1.31 13.88 9.11
C ALA A 129 -0.41 14.59 8.08
N ASN A 130 0.08 13.88 7.09
CA ASN A 130 0.91 14.45 6.01
C ASN A 130 0.09 15.33 5.06
N THR A 131 -1.05 14.81 4.53
CA THR A 131 -1.90 15.54 3.58
C THR A 131 -2.55 16.76 4.21
N MET A 132 -2.93 16.68 5.49
CA MET A 132 -3.54 17.78 6.25
C MET A 132 -2.64 19.03 6.34
N SER A 133 -1.33 18.88 6.11
CA SER A 133 -0.38 20.01 6.08
C SER A 133 -0.65 21.03 4.95
N PHE A 134 -1.48 20.69 3.97
CA PHE A 134 -1.93 21.60 2.90
C PHE A 134 -3.29 22.23 3.17
N GLU A 135 -3.92 21.90 4.29
CA GLU A 135 -5.32 22.15 4.55
C GLU A 135 -5.49 23.09 5.73
N ALA A 136 -6.72 23.59 5.90
CA ALA A 136 -7.05 24.57 6.92
C ALA A 136 -7.43 23.93 8.27
N ALA A 137 -6.74 22.88 8.67
CA ALA A 137 -6.95 22.22 9.95
C ALA A 137 -6.50 23.10 11.13
N SER A 138 -7.22 23.04 12.24
CA SER A 138 -6.72 23.69 13.44
C SER A 138 -5.40 23.06 13.89
N PRO A 139 -4.48 23.83 14.48
CA PRO A 139 -3.21 23.30 14.97
C PRO A 139 -3.38 22.16 15.97
N GLN A 140 -4.44 22.21 16.77
CA GLN A 140 -4.76 21.20 17.77
C GLN A 140 -5.21 19.89 17.13
N LEU A 141 -5.96 19.96 16.03
CA LEU A 141 -6.40 18.76 15.30
C LEU A 141 -5.21 18.01 14.70
N THR A 142 -4.33 18.72 13.99
CA THR A 142 -3.14 18.10 13.40
C THR A 142 -2.22 17.52 14.48
N GLN A 143 -1.98 18.26 15.56
CA GLN A 143 -1.17 17.77 16.68
C GLN A 143 -1.78 16.50 17.29
N ARG A 144 -3.12 16.43 17.42
CA ARG A 144 -3.79 15.24 17.98
C ARG A 144 -3.60 14.00 17.10
N LEU A 145 -3.54 14.12 15.76
CA LEU A 145 -3.19 12.99 14.91
C LEU A 145 -1.79 12.45 15.22
N LEU A 146 -0.82 13.37 15.37
CA LEU A 146 0.55 12.99 15.74
C LEU A 146 0.61 12.34 17.11
N ASP A 147 -0.14 12.87 18.09
CA ASP A 147 -0.20 12.33 19.44
C ASP A 147 -0.77 10.90 19.46
N LEU A 148 -1.86 10.63 18.70
CA LEU A 148 -2.43 9.29 18.60
C LEU A 148 -1.39 8.28 18.09
N LEU A 149 -0.63 8.64 17.07
CA LEU A 149 0.45 7.80 16.52
C LEU A 149 1.57 7.60 17.53
N ASN A 150 2.06 8.69 18.14
CA ASN A 150 3.24 8.68 19.01
C ASN A 150 2.99 7.99 20.36
N GLU A 151 1.77 8.08 20.89
CA GLU A 151 1.37 7.43 22.14
C GLU A 151 0.74 6.04 21.94
N ARG A 152 0.65 5.59 20.67
CA ARG A 152 0.03 4.32 20.32
C ARG A 152 -1.41 4.19 20.82
N ILE A 153 -2.20 5.24 20.55
CA ILE A 153 -3.65 5.20 20.68
C ILE A 153 -4.22 4.91 19.29
N THR A 154 -4.74 3.71 19.10
CA THR A 154 -5.31 3.28 17.83
C THR A 154 -6.83 3.29 17.91
N PRO A 155 -7.52 4.21 17.21
CA PRO A 155 -8.98 4.25 17.17
C PRO A 155 -9.57 2.92 16.68
N VAL A 156 -10.69 2.51 17.26
CA VAL A 156 -11.52 1.44 16.70
C VAL A 156 -12.27 2.01 15.50
N VAL A 157 -12.03 1.44 14.34
CA VAL A 157 -12.57 1.91 13.05
C VAL A 157 -13.45 0.84 12.42
N GLN A 158 -14.64 1.25 11.94
CA GLN A 158 -15.61 0.36 11.30
C GLN A 158 -15.37 0.33 9.80
N ALA A 159 -15.03 -0.84 9.25
CA ALA A 159 -14.57 -0.97 7.85
C ALA A 159 -15.60 -0.57 6.77
N ARG A 160 -16.90 -0.67 7.05
CA ARG A 160 -17.96 -0.37 6.08
C ARG A 160 -18.57 1.01 6.32
N SER A 161 -17.78 2.04 6.15
CA SER A 161 -18.20 3.44 6.29
C SER A 161 -17.61 4.36 5.23
N THR A 162 -17.22 3.80 4.08
CA THR A 162 -16.79 4.52 2.89
C THR A 162 -17.21 3.78 1.62
N VAL A 163 -17.46 4.52 0.56
CA VAL A 163 -17.70 4.02 -0.80
C VAL A 163 -16.52 4.33 -1.75
N GLY A 164 -15.44 4.89 -1.19
CA GLY A 164 -14.19 5.16 -1.90
C GLY A 164 -14.01 6.61 -2.35
N GLU A 165 -14.90 7.50 -1.93
CA GLU A 165 -14.87 8.93 -2.27
C GLU A 165 -14.80 9.76 -1.00
N GLY A 166 -13.60 9.85 -0.44
CA GLY A 166 -13.38 10.28 0.92
C GLY A 166 -13.73 9.16 1.92
N ASP A 167 -12.86 8.93 2.87
CA ASP A 167 -13.03 7.88 3.89
C ASP A 167 -13.79 8.42 5.12
N LEU A 168 -14.91 9.14 4.86
CA LEU A 168 -15.62 10.00 5.80
C LEU A 168 -15.92 9.30 7.13
N GLY A 169 -16.61 8.19 7.11
CA GLY A 169 -17.03 7.50 8.32
C GLY A 169 -15.90 6.82 9.08
N LEU A 170 -14.83 6.39 8.37
CA LEU A 170 -13.64 5.85 9.03
C LEU A 170 -12.90 6.94 9.79
N LEU A 171 -12.73 8.12 9.18
CA LEU A 171 -12.09 9.27 9.82
C LEU A 171 -12.98 9.90 10.91
N ALA A 172 -14.31 9.80 10.79
CA ALA A 172 -15.23 10.15 11.87
C ALA A 172 -15.01 9.31 13.13
N ASN A 173 -14.72 8.00 13.01
CA ASN A 173 -14.34 7.16 14.15
C ASN A 173 -13.04 7.65 14.82
N VAL A 174 -12.07 8.12 14.01
CA VAL A 174 -10.83 8.74 14.52
C VAL A 174 -11.16 10.01 15.30
N GLY A 175 -11.98 10.90 14.74
CA GLY A 175 -12.43 12.13 15.38
C GLY A 175 -13.12 11.87 16.71
N ALA A 176 -13.98 10.87 16.78
CA ALA A 176 -14.62 10.47 18.04
C ALA A 176 -13.60 10.11 19.13
N THR A 177 -12.57 9.34 18.77
CA THR A 177 -11.49 8.99 19.70
C THR A 177 -10.75 10.24 20.21
N MET A 178 -10.53 11.24 19.37
CA MET A 178 -9.83 12.48 19.73
C MET A 178 -10.56 13.28 20.84
N VAL A 179 -11.88 13.21 20.89
CA VAL A 179 -12.71 13.89 21.92
C VAL A 179 -13.09 12.95 23.07
N GLY A 180 -12.48 11.78 23.14
CA GLY A 180 -12.73 10.79 24.21
C GLY A 180 -14.03 10.00 24.06
N ALA A 181 -14.66 10.01 22.86
CA ALA A 181 -15.85 9.20 22.57
C ALA A 181 -15.48 7.88 21.90
N GLY A 182 -16.35 6.87 22.05
CA GLY A 182 -16.13 5.55 21.45
C GLY A 182 -15.05 4.71 22.14
N THR A 183 -14.39 3.88 21.39
CA THR A 183 -13.41 2.90 21.85
C THR A 183 -12.09 3.05 21.11
N ALA A 184 -10.97 2.76 21.78
CA ALA A 184 -9.64 2.74 21.19
C ALA A 184 -8.82 1.59 21.77
N TYR A 185 -7.72 1.27 21.12
CA TYR A 185 -6.65 0.44 21.68
C TYR A 185 -5.52 1.36 22.16
N TYR A 186 -5.14 1.24 23.40
CA TYR A 186 -3.95 1.88 23.94
C TYR A 186 -2.85 0.84 24.10
N ARG A 187 -1.82 0.93 23.29
CA ARG A 187 -0.71 -0.05 23.26
C ARG A 187 -1.20 -1.49 23.16
N GLY A 188 -2.16 -1.74 22.27
CA GLY A 188 -2.74 -3.06 22.02
C GLY A 188 -3.89 -3.46 22.97
N VAL A 189 -4.20 -2.68 24.01
CA VAL A 189 -5.27 -2.99 24.98
C VAL A 189 -6.53 -2.18 24.67
N ARG A 190 -7.64 -2.86 24.43
CA ARG A 190 -8.95 -2.24 24.13
C ARG A 190 -9.57 -1.59 25.37
N MET A 191 -10.00 -0.34 25.23
CA MET A 191 -10.62 0.43 26.31
C MET A 191 -11.48 1.59 25.78
N PRO A 192 -12.31 2.26 26.61
CA PRO A 192 -12.93 3.53 26.23
C PRO A 192 -11.90 4.57 25.80
N ALA A 193 -12.20 5.34 24.75
CA ALA A 193 -11.28 6.35 24.22
C ALA A 193 -10.85 7.39 25.28
N ALA A 194 -11.78 7.82 26.13
CA ALA A 194 -11.46 8.72 27.24
C ALA A 194 -10.41 8.15 28.21
N GLU A 195 -10.46 6.85 28.51
CA GLU A 195 -9.47 6.19 29.35
C GLU A 195 -8.12 6.06 28.63
N ALA A 196 -8.11 5.80 27.34
CA ALA A 196 -6.89 5.75 26.52
C ALA A 196 -6.17 7.11 26.52
N LEU A 197 -6.90 8.20 26.28
CA LEU A 197 -6.36 9.55 26.33
C LEU A 197 -5.78 9.87 27.72
N LYS A 198 -6.54 9.57 28.80
CA LYS A 198 -6.10 9.80 30.17
C LYS A 198 -4.80 9.04 30.50
N ARG A 199 -4.68 7.78 30.07
CA ARG A 199 -3.44 7.00 30.28
C ARG A 199 -2.25 7.57 29.52
N ALA A 200 -2.49 8.12 28.35
CA ALA A 200 -1.49 8.83 27.55
C ALA A 200 -1.22 10.26 28.05
N LYS A 201 -1.93 10.73 29.09
CA LYS A 201 -1.87 12.11 29.61
C LYS A 201 -2.23 13.17 28.57
N LEU A 202 -3.19 12.85 27.73
CA LEU A 202 -3.74 13.74 26.71
C LEU A 202 -5.14 14.19 27.14
N GLU A 203 -5.38 15.50 27.12
CA GLU A 203 -6.72 16.03 27.33
C GLU A 203 -7.58 15.78 26.07
N PRO A 204 -8.90 15.58 26.16
CA PRO A 204 -9.76 15.52 25.00
C PRO A 204 -9.60 16.74 24.10
N LEU A 205 -9.63 16.52 22.77
CA LEU A 205 -9.59 17.62 21.80
C LEU A 205 -10.82 18.52 21.95
N GLU A 206 -10.61 19.83 21.89
CA GLU A 206 -11.66 20.83 21.72
C GLU A 206 -11.71 21.26 20.24
N PRO A 207 -12.48 20.57 19.38
CA PRO A 207 -12.51 20.88 17.97
C PRO A 207 -13.18 22.22 17.70
N PHE A 208 -12.72 22.94 16.68
CA PHE A 208 -13.21 24.27 16.32
C PHE A 208 -13.28 24.48 14.81
N ALA A 209 -13.99 25.52 14.40
CA ALA A 209 -14.13 25.96 13.01
C ALA A 209 -14.68 24.84 12.08
N ALA A 210 -13.84 24.28 11.21
CA ALA A 210 -14.19 23.27 10.23
C ALA A 210 -13.42 21.95 10.48
N ASP A 211 -13.00 21.66 11.71
CA ASP A 211 -12.16 20.52 12.02
C ASP A 211 -12.78 19.18 11.61
N ASP A 212 -14.13 19.05 11.62
CA ASP A 212 -14.81 17.87 11.07
C ASP A 212 -14.49 17.66 9.58
N SER A 213 -14.66 18.71 8.79
CA SER A 213 -14.34 18.70 7.36
C SER A 213 -12.86 18.41 7.13
N GLN A 214 -11.98 19.10 7.88
CA GLN A 214 -10.53 18.97 7.74
C GLN A 214 -10.01 17.60 8.16
N LEU A 215 -10.72 16.85 8.99
CA LEU A 215 -10.38 15.47 9.33
C LEU A 215 -10.95 14.47 8.31
N GLU A 216 -12.22 14.60 7.98
CA GLU A 216 -13.02 13.56 7.34
C GLU A 216 -12.90 13.55 5.82
N SER A 217 -12.72 14.70 5.16
CA SER A 217 -12.67 14.80 3.70
C SER A 217 -11.29 14.39 3.15
N SER A 218 -11.01 13.10 3.10
CA SER A 218 -9.74 12.54 2.62
C SER A 218 -9.87 11.05 2.30
N ASN A 219 -9.00 10.54 1.41
CA ASN A 219 -8.84 9.13 1.08
C ASN A 219 -7.67 8.46 1.85
N ALA A 220 -7.34 8.98 3.01
CA ALA A 220 -6.16 8.56 3.76
C ALA A 220 -6.16 7.07 4.14
N TYR A 221 -7.33 6.46 4.34
CA TYR A 221 -7.44 5.02 4.62
C TYR A 221 -7.03 4.18 3.41
N ALA A 222 -7.64 4.45 2.26
CA ALA A 222 -7.32 3.70 1.04
C ALA A 222 -5.86 3.92 0.62
N THR A 223 -5.36 5.16 0.72
CA THR A 223 -3.98 5.54 0.40
C THR A 223 -2.97 4.88 1.35
N GLY A 224 -3.25 4.87 2.66
CA GLY A 224 -2.41 4.20 3.65
C GLY A 224 -2.31 2.69 3.40
N GLN A 225 -3.42 2.03 3.09
CA GLN A 225 -3.41 0.62 2.71
C GLN A 225 -2.67 0.38 1.39
N ALA A 226 -2.80 1.29 0.40
CA ALA A 226 -2.09 1.17 -0.86
C ALA A 226 -0.56 1.33 -0.68
N ALA A 227 -0.12 2.16 0.27
CA ALA A 227 1.30 2.23 0.63
C ALA A 227 1.82 0.91 1.24
N LEU A 228 1.05 0.29 2.15
CA LEU A 228 1.39 -1.03 2.69
C LEU A 228 1.37 -2.11 1.59
N LEU A 229 0.37 -2.09 0.71
CA LEU A 229 0.28 -2.97 -0.46
C LEU A 229 1.53 -2.87 -1.35
N LEU A 230 1.99 -1.66 -1.65
CA LEU A 230 3.18 -1.44 -2.49
C LEU A 230 4.45 -2.04 -1.88
N HIS A 231 4.61 -1.92 -0.57
CA HIS A 231 5.75 -2.53 0.13
C HIS A 231 5.70 -4.06 0.03
N ASP A 232 4.57 -4.67 0.38
CA ASP A 232 4.41 -6.13 0.37
C ASP A 232 4.49 -6.70 -1.04
N ALA A 233 3.92 -5.99 -2.02
CA ALA A 233 3.99 -6.36 -3.44
C ALA A 233 5.42 -6.32 -3.98
N ARG A 234 6.23 -5.32 -3.60
CA ARG A 234 7.65 -5.23 -3.99
C ARG A 234 8.41 -6.46 -3.51
N GLU A 235 8.21 -6.87 -2.26
CA GLU A 235 8.83 -8.07 -1.71
C GLU A 235 8.36 -9.32 -2.46
N ALA A 236 7.05 -9.49 -2.69
CA ALA A 236 6.52 -10.64 -3.43
C ALA A 236 7.07 -10.72 -4.86
N LEU A 237 7.15 -9.61 -5.58
CA LEU A 237 7.72 -9.55 -6.93
C LEU A 237 9.22 -9.87 -6.93
N SER A 238 9.98 -9.39 -5.94
CA SER A 238 11.41 -9.69 -5.80
C SER A 238 11.64 -11.17 -5.50
N TRP A 239 10.82 -11.79 -4.66
CA TRP A 239 10.84 -13.22 -4.42
C TRP A 239 10.45 -14.03 -5.66
N ALA A 240 9.47 -13.56 -6.46
CA ALA A 240 9.10 -14.20 -7.72
C ALA A 240 10.29 -14.29 -8.69
N ASP A 241 11.09 -13.23 -8.81
CA ASP A 241 12.31 -13.19 -9.62
C ASP A 241 13.38 -14.17 -9.12
N LEU A 242 13.62 -14.20 -7.79
CA LEU A 242 14.58 -15.12 -7.16
C LEU A 242 14.18 -16.60 -7.35
N ILE A 243 12.90 -16.91 -7.15
CA ILE A 243 12.39 -18.28 -7.28
C ILE A 243 12.39 -18.70 -8.75
N TYR A 244 12.07 -17.78 -9.68
CA TYR A 244 12.20 -18.09 -11.11
C TYR A 244 13.65 -18.45 -11.49
N ALA A 245 14.65 -17.76 -10.94
CA ALA A 245 16.05 -18.14 -11.16
C ALA A 245 16.40 -19.53 -10.57
N ILE A 246 15.75 -19.93 -9.47
CA ILE A 246 15.85 -21.28 -8.89
C ILE A 246 15.23 -22.30 -9.83
N ASP A 247 14.03 -22.03 -10.34
CA ASP A 247 13.29 -22.94 -11.23
C ASP A 247 14.03 -23.21 -12.54
N LEU A 248 14.62 -22.19 -13.14
CA LEU A 248 15.45 -22.33 -14.32
C LEU A 248 16.60 -23.31 -14.09
N ASN A 249 17.27 -23.21 -12.94
CA ASN A 249 18.32 -24.16 -12.54
C ASN A 249 17.75 -25.56 -12.30
N GLY A 250 16.65 -25.66 -11.55
CA GLY A 250 16.01 -26.94 -11.23
C GLY A 250 15.55 -27.70 -12.47
N MET A 251 15.01 -27.00 -13.45
CA MET A 251 14.53 -27.56 -14.73
C MET A 251 15.64 -27.83 -15.75
N ASN A 252 16.86 -27.37 -15.55
CA ASN A 252 17.89 -27.31 -16.58
C ASN A 252 17.45 -26.52 -17.81
N SER A 253 16.81 -25.38 -17.58
CA SER A 253 16.12 -24.58 -18.61
C SER A 253 17.09 -23.82 -19.50
N SER A 254 16.58 -23.43 -20.69
CA SER A 254 17.28 -22.52 -21.58
C SER A 254 17.22 -21.08 -21.07
N ILE A 255 18.38 -20.42 -21.00
CA ILE A 255 18.46 -18.99 -20.69
C ILE A 255 18.25 -18.09 -21.92
N THR A 256 18.12 -18.68 -23.10
CA THR A 256 17.97 -17.96 -24.38
C THR A 256 16.89 -16.88 -24.35
N PRO A 257 15.68 -17.12 -23.78
CA PRO A 257 14.63 -16.10 -23.74
C PRO A 257 15.01 -14.82 -23.00
N LEU A 258 15.97 -14.90 -22.06
CA LEU A 258 16.40 -13.77 -21.21
C LEU A 258 17.53 -12.95 -21.84
N THR A 259 18.12 -13.44 -22.93
CA THR A 259 19.31 -12.82 -23.51
C THR A 259 19.03 -11.50 -24.21
N GLN A 260 20.00 -10.59 -24.17
CA GLN A 260 19.88 -9.27 -24.79
C GLN A 260 19.49 -9.31 -26.27
N PRO A 261 20.04 -10.18 -27.14
CA PRO A 261 19.63 -10.24 -28.54
C PRO A 261 18.15 -10.57 -28.75
N VAL A 262 17.56 -11.38 -27.86
CA VAL A 262 16.12 -11.70 -27.89
C VAL A 262 15.30 -10.51 -27.39
N GLN A 263 15.71 -9.93 -26.28
CA GLN A 263 15.01 -8.82 -25.64
C GLN A 263 15.01 -7.55 -26.51
N ALA A 264 16.11 -7.28 -27.24
CA ALA A 264 16.22 -6.14 -28.14
C ALA A 264 15.19 -6.15 -29.30
N ASN A 265 14.69 -7.32 -29.69
CA ASN A 265 13.63 -7.41 -30.72
C ASN A 265 12.29 -6.81 -30.27
N ARG A 266 12.07 -6.69 -28.96
CA ARG A 266 10.84 -6.13 -28.40
C ARG A 266 11.19 -5.30 -27.13
N PRO A 267 11.59 -4.03 -27.31
CA PRO A 267 12.16 -3.20 -26.25
C PRO A 267 11.07 -2.63 -25.33
N ILE A 268 10.41 -3.51 -24.56
CA ILE A 268 9.45 -3.12 -23.52
C ILE A 268 10.20 -3.00 -22.20
N LYS A 269 10.29 -1.79 -21.67
CA LYS A 269 11.12 -1.37 -20.53
C LYS A 269 11.18 -2.41 -19.40
N TRP A 270 10.07 -2.68 -18.77
CA TRP A 270 10.03 -3.52 -17.57
C TRP A 270 10.23 -5.02 -17.85
N LEU A 271 9.81 -5.51 -19.04
CA LEU A 271 10.04 -6.89 -19.45
C LEU A 271 11.52 -7.15 -19.67
N ASN A 272 12.20 -6.22 -20.34
CA ASN A 272 13.63 -6.32 -20.61
C ASN A 272 14.45 -6.15 -19.33
N TRP A 273 14.00 -5.27 -18.43
CA TRP A 273 14.61 -5.09 -17.12
C TRP A 273 14.54 -6.36 -16.28
N ASP A 274 13.37 -7.00 -16.20
CA ASP A 274 13.18 -8.24 -15.45
C ASP A 274 14.03 -9.40 -16.03
N ALA A 275 14.02 -9.56 -17.34
CA ALA A 275 14.87 -10.55 -18.01
C ALA A 275 16.36 -10.35 -17.71
N ALA A 276 16.85 -9.10 -17.74
CA ALA A 276 18.23 -8.76 -17.41
C ALA A 276 18.55 -9.02 -15.93
N ARG A 277 17.60 -8.71 -15.03
CA ARG A 277 17.71 -8.95 -13.59
C ARG A 277 17.84 -10.43 -13.28
N VAL A 278 16.96 -11.27 -13.83
CA VAL A 278 17.01 -12.73 -13.64
C VAL A 278 18.29 -13.32 -14.24
N LEU A 279 18.71 -12.86 -15.42
CA LEU A 279 19.97 -13.30 -16.03
C LEU A 279 21.19 -12.95 -15.16
N ALA A 280 21.15 -11.78 -14.49
CA ALA A 280 22.20 -11.38 -13.54
C ALA A 280 22.23 -12.28 -12.28
N MET A 281 21.07 -12.69 -11.76
CA MET A 281 20.97 -13.65 -10.66
C MET A 281 21.58 -15.01 -10.99
N LEU A 282 21.47 -15.41 -12.25
CA LEU A 282 21.99 -16.68 -12.78
C LEU A 282 23.48 -16.66 -13.07
N ARG A 283 24.17 -15.53 -12.99
CA ARG A 283 25.61 -15.43 -13.36
C ARG A 283 26.43 -16.47 -12.61
N GLY A 284 27.18 -17.27 -13.35
CA GLY A 284 27.99 -18.39 -12.83
C GLY A 284 27.21 -19.70 -12.65
N SER A 285 25.94 -19.76 -13.11
CA SER A 285 25.19 -21.00 -13.15
C SER A 285 25.68 -21.91 -14.29
N TYR A 286 25.55 -23.23 -14.08
CA TYR A 286 25.78 -24.24 -15.11
C TYR A 286 24.86 -24.09 -16.34
N LEU A 287 23.82 -23.28 -16.24
CA LEU A 287 22.95 -22.99 -17.37
C LEU A 287 23.63 -22.22 -18.51
N PHE A 288 24.80 -21.64 -18.25
CA PHE A 288 25.64 -21.00 -19.27
C PHE A 288 26.58 -21.99 -19.97
N ASP A 289 26.72 -23.22 -19.49
CA ASP A 289 27.52 -24.25 -20.11
C ASP A 289 26.74 -24.90 -21.27
N ALA A 290 27.47 -25.39 -22.27
CA ALA A 290 26.86 -26.16 -23.35
C ALA A 290 26.35 -27.49 -22.80
N ASP A 291 25.11 -27.82 -23.11
CA ASP A 291 24.48 -29.07 -22.71
C ASP A 291 23.58 -29.59 -23.84
N GLU A 292 24.00 -30.68 -24.49
CA GLU A 292 23.27 -31.28 -25.61
C GLU A 292 21.96 -31.96 -25.18
N HIS A 293 21.79 -32.22 -23.89
CA HIS A 293 20.58 -32.79 -23.30
C HIS A 293 19.56 -31.74 -22.88
N ARG A 294 19.94 -30.44 -22.87
CA ARG A 294 19.02 -29.35 -22.56
C ARG A 294 17.97 -29.23 -23.66
N ILE A 295 16.70 -29.22 -23.26
CA ILE A 295 15.62 -29.05 -24.21
C ILE A 295 15.75 -27.70 -24.94
N ILE A 296 15.44 -27.71 -26.25
CA ILE A 296 15.58 -26.50 -27.07
C ILE A 296 14.54 -25.43 -26.74
N GLN A 297 13.41 -25.84 -26.21
CA GLN A 297 12.31 -24.94 -25.91
C GLN A 297 11.55 -25.41 -24.66
N ASP A 298 11.67 -24.64 -23.60
CA ASP A 298 10.92 -24.82 -22.36
C ASP A 298 9.42 -24.59 -22.53
N PRO A 299 8.59 -25.05 -21.58
CA PRO A 299 7.19 -24.64 -21.48
C PRO A 299 7.05 -23.12 -21.40
N GLU A 300 5.92 -22.59 -21.82
CA GLU A 300 5.66 -21.14 -21.79
C GLU A 300 5.78 -20.53 -20.39
N SER A 301 5.38 -21.27 -19.36
CA SER A 301 5.51 -20.85 -17.97
C SER A 301 6.95 -20.62 -17.50
N LEU A 302 7.95 -21.20 -18.16
CA LEU A 302 9.36 -20.91 -17.90
C LEU A 302 9.89 -19.83 -18.85
N ARG A 303 9.74 -19.96 -20.15
CA ARG A 303 10.33 -19.04 -21.12
C ARG A 303 9.63 -17.68 -21.21
N ALA A 304 8.39 -17.55 -20.70
CA ALA A 304 7.63 -16.30 -20.67
C ALA A 304 7.44 -15.73 -19.26
N SER A 305 8.04 -16.31 -18.22
CA SER A 305 7.92 -15.79 -16.85
C SER A 305 8.39 -14.35 -16.72
N SER A 306 9.56 -13.99 -17.27
CA SER A 306 10.06 -12.61 -17.21
C SER A 306 9.12 -11.60 -17.91
N ILE A 307 8.34 -12.05 -18.88
CA ILE A 307 7.32 -11.20 -19.52
C ILE A 307 6.18 -10.90 -18.54
N ARG A 308 5.71 -11.91 -17.80
CA ARG A 308 4.63 -11.77 -16.82
C ARG A 308 5.08 -11.01 -15.58
N GLN A 309 6.26 -11.32 -15.05
CA GLN A 309 6.87 -10.63 -13.91
C GLN A 309 7.15 -9.17 -14.25
N GLY A 310 7.77 -8.88 -15.39
CA GLY A 310 8.01 -7.51 -15.85
C GLY A 310 6.71 -6.72 -16.07
N ALA A 311 5.62 -7.35 -16.49
CA ALA A 311 4.31 -6.69 -16.59
C ALA A 311 3.74 -6.35 -15.19
N ALA A 312 3.93 -7.23 -14.19
CA ALA A 312 3.53 -6.98 -12.81
C ALA A 312 4.38 -5.84 -12.19
N TRP A 313 5.70 -5.82 -12.44
CA TRP A 313 6.57 -4.71 -12.05
C TRP A 313 6.16 -3.37 -12.70
N ALA A 314 5.77 -3.37 -13.97
CA ALA A 314 5.27 -2.18 -14.65
C ALA A 314 4.00 -1.64 -13.98
N ALA A 315 3.05 -2.52 -13.67
CA ALA A 315 1.81 -2.16 -13.00
C ALA A 315 2.05 -1.66 -11.55
N TRP A 316 2.98 -2.31 -10.81
CA TRP A 316 3.44 -1.84 -9.51
C TRP A 316 4.02 -0.42 -9.57
N ALA A 317 4.85 -0.14 -10.58
CA ALA A 317 5.46 1.18 -10.73
C ALA A 317 4.42 2.27 -11.02
N HIS A 318 3.41 2.00 -11.83
CA HIS A 318 2.31 2.93 -12.09
C HIS A 318 1.49 3.19 -10.82
N LEU A 319 1.13 2.13 -10.10
CA LEU A 319 0.43 2.27 -8.82
C LEU A 319 1.26 3.06 -7.81
N ARG A 320 2.58 2.80 -7.72
CA ARG A 320 3.49 3.56 -6.85
C ARG A 320 3.42 5.05 -7.15
N ASP A 321 3.49 5.43 -8.42
CA ASP A 321 3.47 6.84 -8.82
C ASP A 321 2.15 7.51 -8.42
N ALA A 322 1.01 6.84 -8.61
CA ALA A 322 -0.29 7.34 -8.18
C ALA A 322 -0.38 7.48 -6.64
N VAL A 323 0.08 6.49 -5.89
CA VAL A 323 0.07 6.51 -4.41
C VAL A 323 1.00 7.59 -3.87
N MET A 324 2.20 7.76 -4.47
CA MET A 324 3.14 8.81 -4.07
C MET A 324 2.54 10.21 -4.23
N ILE A 325 1.80 10.46 -5.32
CA ILE A 325 1.09 11.72 -5.51
C ILE A 325 -0.02 11.85 -4.46
N GLN A 326 -0.85 10.81 -4.29
CA GLN A 326 -2.00 10.84 -3.39
C GLN A 326 -1.59 11.11 -1.93
N MET A 327 -0.51 10.53 -1.43
CA MET A 327 -0.09 10.72 -0.04
C MET A 327 0.74 11.99 0.21
N ASN A 328 1.14 12.72 -0.85
CA ASN A 328 1.96 13.93 -0.80
C ASN A 328 1.27 15.16 -1.40
N SER A 329 -0.04 15.15 -1.45
CA SER A 329 -0.87 16.26 -1.91
C SER A 329 -2.15 16.35 -1.09
N SER A 330 -2.92 17.42 -1.27
CA SER A 330 -4.23 17.54 -0.62
C SER A 330 -5.33 16.93 -1.48
N ASP A 331 -6.08 16.01 -0.90
CA ASP A 331 -7.32 15.45 -1.45
C ASP A 331 -8.57 16.06 -0.79
N HIS A 332 -8.41 17.18 -0.09
CA HIS A 332 -9.47 17.83 0.66
C HIS A 332 -10.35 18.76 -0.20
N ASN A 333 -11.62 18.85 0.15
CA ASN A 333 -12.58 19.81 -0.38
C ASN A 333 -13.18 20.65 0.78
N PRO A 334 -12.98 21.98 0.79
CA PRO A 334 -12.42 22.84 -0.28
C PRO A 334 -10.89 22.89 -0.31
N ALA A 335 -10.33 23.19 -1.48
CA ALA A 335 -8.92 23.51 -1.64
C ALA A 335 -8.63 24.93 -1.12
N VAL A 336 -7.54 25.09 -0.37
CA VAL A 336 -7.07 26.36 0.16
C VAL A 336 -5.77 26.75 -0.54
N ARG A 337 -5.76 27.94 -1.16
CA ARG A 337 -4.64 28.43 -1.95
C ARG A 337 -4.14 29.76 -1.39
N VAL A 338 -3.34 29.68 -0.33
CA VAL A 338 -2.71 30.86 0.29
C VAL A 338 -1.76 31.54 -0.70
N GLY A 339 -1.81 32.85 -0.78
CA GLY A 339 -0.98 33.67 -1.66
C GLY A 339 -1.45 33.76 -3.12
N ALA A 340 -2.42 32.96 -3.53
CA ALA A 340 -2.96 33.03 -4.89
C ALA A 340 -3.77 34.34 -5.10
N SER A 341 -3.61 34.94 -6.27
CA SER A 341 -4.19 36.23 -6.64
C SER A 341 -5.08 36.11 -7.89
N PRO A 342 -6.10 36.99 -8.04
CA PRO A 342 -6.85 37.06 -9.29
C PRO A 342 -6.01 37.37 -10.54
N ASP A 343 -4.79 37.87 -10.34
CA ASP A 343 -3.88 38.19 -11.45
C ASP A 343 -2.98 37.04 -11.88
N ASP A 344 -3.01 35.89 -11.16
CA ASP A 344 -2.15 34.73 -11.44
C ASP A 344 -2.58 33.95 -12.69
N SER A 345 -3.88 34.00 -13.03
CA SER A 345 -4.40 33.35 -14.22
C SER A 345 -5.72 33.98 -14.70
N TRP A 346 -6.06 33.74 -15.96
CA TRP A 346 -7.25 34.34 -16.56
C TRP A 346 -8.56 33.84 -15.93
N GLU A 347 -8.61 32.58 -15.52
CA GLU A 347 -9.79 32.01 -14.86
C GLU A 347 -10.01 32.61 -13.46
N LEU A 348 -8.94 32.82 -12.68
CA LEU A 348 -9.04 33.47 -11.36
C LEU A 348 -9.48 34.93 -11.45
N ALA A 349 -9.22 35.59 -12.58
CA ALA A 349 -9.65 36.94 -12.85
C ALA A 349 -11.16 37.08 -13.14
N THR A 350 -11.86 35.95 -13.42
CA THR A 350 -13.30 36.00 -13.75
C THR A 350 -14.15 36.40 -12.55
N PRO A 351 -15.29 37.08 -12.77
CA PRO A 351 -16.21 37.41 -11.67
C PRO A 351 -16.67 36.18 -10.89
N GLN A 352 -16.81 35.02 -11.56
CA GLN A 352 -17.22 33.76 -10.94
C GLN A 352 -16.21 33.30 -9.89
N LEU A 353 -14.91 33.40 -10.14
CA LEU A 353 -13.91 32.93 -9.16
C LEU A 353 -13.51 34.02 -8.17
N ARG A 354 -13.54 35.31 -8.56
CA ARG A 354 -13.25 36.41 -7.63
C ARG A 354 -14.14 36.44 -6.39
N GLN A 355 -15.36 35.90 -6.43
CA GLN A 355 -16.23 35.83 -5.25
C GLN A 355 -15.66 34.92 -4.13
N PHE A 356 -14.69 34.04 -4.44
CA PHE A 356 -14.01 33.14 -3.50
C PHE A 356 -12.62 33.67 -3.12
N TYR A 357 -12.25 34.86 -3.55
CA TYR A 357 -10.99 35.50 -3.21
C TYR A 357 -11.05 36.16 -1.84
N VAL A 358 -10.22 35.69 -0.92
CA VAL A 358 -10.00 36.25 0.41
C VAL A 358 -8.95 37.35 0.29
N LYS A 359 -9.30 38.56 0.66
CA LYS A 359 -8.40 39.72 0.54
C LYS A 359 -7.31 39.70 1.60
N GLY A 360 -7.62 39.09 2.71
CA GLY A 360 -6.77 39.05 3.87
C GLY A 360 -7.10 40.10 4.92
N GLY A 361 -6.84 39.75 6.17
CA GLY A 361 -7.12 40.58 7.34
C GLY A 361 -6.48 40.02 8.60
N PRO A 362 -6.94 40.44 9.78
CA PRO A 362 -6.30 40.08 11.04
C PRO A 362 -6.24 38.58 11.31
N LEU A 363 -7.28 37.81 10.92
CA LEU A 363 -7.36 36.38 11.18
C LEU A 363 -6.39 35.57 10.30
N SER A 364 -6.11 36.06 9.09
CA SER A 364 -5.15 35.46 8.15
C SER A 364 -3.74 36.07 8.25
N HIS A 365 -3.45 36.89 9.26
CA HIS A 365 -2.20 37.69 9.33
C HIS A 365 -1.91 38.46 8.04
N ASN A 366 -2.96 39.00 7.40
CA ASN A 366 -2.96 39.67 6.11
C ASN A 366 -2.56 38.77 4.92
N GLN A 367 -2.57 37.48 5.08
CA GLN A 367 -2.48 36.56 3.94
C GLN A 367 -3.76 36.59 3.13
N HIS A 368 -3.61 36.62 1.81
CA HIS A 368 -4.71 36.55 0.84
C HIS A 368 -4.70 35.18 0.12
N GLY A 369 -5.74 34.89 -0.62
CA GLY A 369 -5.80 33.66 -1.38
C GLY A 369 -7.19 33.26 -1.83
N PHE A 370 -7.35 32.01 -2.21
CA PHE A 370 -8.62 31.43 -2.63
C PHE A 370 -9.01 30.23 -1.79
N ILE A 371 -10.32 30.04 -1.61
CA ILE A 371 -10.91 28.83 -1.07
C ILE A 371 -11.93 28.32 -2.08
N LEU A 372 -11.61 27.19 -2.73
CA LEU A 372 -12.31 26.70 -3.91
C LEU A 372 -12.86 25.29 -3.68
N SER A 373 -14.17 25.10 -3.93
CA SER A 373 -14.77 23.77 -4.00
C SER A 373 -14.18 22.99 -5.17
N ASN A 374 -13.97 21.70 -4.99
CA ASN A 374 -13.26 20.84 -5.94
C ASN A 374 -13.72 19.38 -5.85
N ALA A 375 -13.11 18.51 -6.67
CA ALA A 375 -13.30 17.08 -6.70
C ALA A 375 -11.99 16.29 -6.42
N ASN A 376 -11.01 16.87 -5.75
CA ASN A 376 -9.72 16.22 -5.45
C ASN A 376 -9.88 15.02 -4.51
N TRP A 377 -11.01 14.91 -3.83
CA TRP A 377 -11.40 13.77 -3.02
C TRP A 377 -11.70 12.49 -3.82
N ASP A 378 -11.78 12.55 -5.14
CA ASP A 378 -11.99 11.39 -5.99
C ASP A 378 -10.64 10.69 -6.29
N PRO A 379 -10.37 9.48 -5.72
CA PRO A 379 -9.11 8.78 -5.90
C PRO A 379 -9.11 7.86 -7.13
N TYR A 380 -9.98 8.10 -8.12
CA TYR A 380 -10.17 7.21 -9.26
C TYR A 380 -8.87 6.77 -9.96
N PRO A 381 -7.87 7.65 -10.20
CA PRO A 381 -6.62 7.21 -10.82
C PRO A 381 -5.93 6.09 -10.01
N MET A 382 -5.78 6.28 -8.69
CA MET A 382 -5.19 5.28 -7.80
C MET A 382 -6.06 4.01 -7.74
N ALA A 383 -7.38 4.16 -7.67
CA ALA A 383 -8.33 3.05 -7.62
C ALA A 383 -8.25 2.17 -8.88
N ASN A 384 -8.06 2.77 -10.05
CA ASN A 384 -7.87 2.07 -11.32
C ASN A 384 -6.54 1.33 -11.36
N ASP A 385 -5.46 1.96 -10.89
CA ASP A 385 -4.13 1.35 -10.88
C ASP A 385 -4.02 0.19 -9.89
N ILE A 386 -4.77 0.22 -8.77
CA ILE A 386 -4.89 -0.92 -7.85
C ILE A 386 -5.47 -2.15 -8.57
N GLU A 387 -6.55 -1.98 -9.35
CA GLU A 387 -7.15 -3.09 -10.11
C GLU A 387 -6.21 -3.59 -11.21
N ALA A 388 -5.59 -2.67 -11.97
CA ALA A 388 -4.63 -3.02 -13.02
C ALA A 388 -3.44 -3.82 -12.45
N PHE A 389 -2.91 -3.41 -11.30
CA PHE A 389 -1.86 -4.14 -10.60
C PHE A 389 -2.33 -5.55 -10.18
N THR A 390 -3.51 -5.66 -9.59
CA THR A 390 -4.03 -6.95 -9.11
C THR A 390 -4.21 -7.94 -10.27
N ILE A 391 -4.69 -7.46 -11.42
CA ILE A 391 -4.81 -8.27 -12.65
C ILE A 391 -3.43 -8.71 -13.17
N ALA A 392 -2.45 -7.81 -13.18
CA ALA A 392 -1.09 -8.12 -13.63
C ALA A 392 -0.42 -9.15 -12.71
N LEU A 393 -0.57 -9.00 -11.39
CA LEU A 393 -0.09 -9.92 -10.37
C LEU A 393 -0.67 -11.33 -10.59
N ALA A 394 -1.98 -11.47 -10.71
CA ALA A 394 -2.62 -12.76 -10.93
C ALA A 394 -2.19 -13.42 -12.23
N ASN A 395 -1.90 -12.65 -13.28
CA ASN A 395 -1.34 -13.19 -14.51
C ASN A 395 0.12 -13.66 -14.35
N MET A 396 0.90 -13.06 -13.48
CA MET A 396 2.19 -13.58 -13.04
C MET A 396 2.02 -14.89 -12.27
N ASP A 397 1.07 -14.96 -11.33
CA ASP A 397 0.79 -16.14 -10.52
C ASP A 397 0.38 -17.36 -11.35
N VAL A 398 -0.30 -17.16 -12.48
CA VAL A 398 -0.53 -18.24 -13.46
C VAL A 398 0.80 -18.83 -13.94
N ALA A 399 1.80 -18.02 -14.24
CA ALA A 399 3.11 -18.54 -14.65
C ALA A 399 3.81 -19.26 -13.49
N VAL A 400 3.76 -18.70 -12.27
CA VAL A 400 4.32 -19.32 -11.05
C VAL A 400 3.71 -20.70 -10.82
N SER A 401 2.39 -20.81 -10.76
CA SER A 401 1.71 -22.08 -10.53
C SER A 401 2.03 -23.13 -11.62
N GLN A 402 2.09 -22.70 -12.88
CA GLN A 402 2.41 -23.63 -13.97
C GLN A 402 3.88 -24.05 -14.00
N ARG A 403 4.84 -23.19 -13.57
CA ARG A 403 6.24 -23.62 -13.39
C ARG A 403 6.32 -24.73 -12.35
N GLN A 404 5.74 -24.49 -11.18
CA GLN A 404 5.72 -25.45 -10.09
C GLN A 404 5.16 -26.80 -10.53
N LEU A 405 4.05 -26.83 -11.27
CA LEU A 405 3.45 -28.05 -11.78
C LEU A 405 4.30 -28.78 -12.81
N ARG A 406 5.18 -28.10 -13.58
CA ARG A 406 6.06 -28.73 -14.56
C ARG A 406 7.15 -29.61 -13.94
N PHE A 407 7.52 -29.34 -12.70
CA PHE A 407 8.48 -30.20 -11.99
C PHE A 407 8.00 -31.64 -11.78
N THR A 408 6.72 -31.90 -11.81
CA THR A 408 6.15 -33.25 -11.73
C THR A 408 6.27 -34.03 -13.04
N ASN A 409 6.66 -33.37 -14.12
CA ASN A 409 6.75 -33.99 -15.45
C ASN A 409 8.22 -34.25 -15.84
N THR A 410 8.62 -35.51 -15.84
CA THR A 410 9.99 -35.95 -16.13
C THR A 410 10.51 -35.56 -17.52
N PHE A 411 9.61 -35.33 -18.50
CA PHE A 411 10.01 -34.83 -19.80
C PHE A 411 10.62 -33.42 -19.72
N PHE A 412 10.02 -32.54 -18.94
CA PHE A 412 10.52 -31.17 -18.78
C PHE A 412 11.73 -31.08 -17.85
N THR A 413 11.85 -31.94 -16.86
CA THR A 413 13.01 -31.96 -15.97
C THR A 413 14.25 -32.59 -16.61
N VAL A 414 14.09 -33.22 -17.77
CA VAL A 414 15.15 -33.89 -18.55
C VAL A 414 16.07 -34.70 -17.64
N LEU A 415 15.50 -35.74 -17.05
CA LEU A 415 16.30 -36.74 -16.35
C LEU A 415 16.97 -37.60 -17.42
N ALA A 416 18.30 -37.69 -17.40
CA ALA A 416 19.02 -38.58 -18.31
C ALA A 416 18.63 -40.03 -18.07
N PRO A 417 18.61 -40.90 -19.11
CA PRO A 417 18.42 -42.32 -18.94
C PRO A 417 19.49 -42.85 -17.97
N GLY A 418 19.07 -43.42 -16.83
CA GLY A 418 19.97 -43.90 -15.79
C GLY A 418 20.22 -42.95 -14.61
N ASP A 419 19.83 -41.68 -14.70
CA ASP A 419 19.64 -40.87 -13.52
C ASP A 419 18.51 -41.52 -12.75
N ALA A 420 18.82 -42.00 -11.55
CA ALA A 420 17.81 -42.58 -10.70
C ALA A 420 16.65 -41.61 -10.61
N ALA A 421 15.45 -42.09 -10.89
CA ALA A 421 14.27 -41.34 -10.51
C ALA A 421 14.53 -40.82 -9.09
N PRO A 422 14.48 -39.53 -8.87
CA PRO A 422 14.84 -38.95 -7.59
C PRO A 422 14.14 -39.76 -6.51
N GLY A 423 14.92 -40.21 -5.56
CA GLY A 423 14.46 -41.19 -4.59
C GLY A 423 13.16 -40.71 -3.99
N GLU A 424 12.25 -41.59 -3.93
CA GLU A 424 10.89 -41.52 -3.45
C GLU A 424 10.16 -40.16 -3.68
N PRO A 425 9.25 -40.13 -4.68
CA PRO A 425 8.28 -39.05 -4.74
C PRO A 425 7.61 -38.96 -3.37
N GLY A 426 7.85 -37.92 -2.63
CA GLY A 426 7.17 -37.76 -1.36
C GLY A 426 7.95 -37.15 -0.21
N ARG A 427 9.28 -37.01 -0.30
CA ARG A 427 9.99 -36.36 0.81
C ARG A 427 9.72 -34.88 0.91
N PHE A 428 9.69 -34.14 -0.21
CA PHE A 428 9.31 -32.73 -0.26
C PHE A 428 8.83 -32.33 -1.65
N GLY A 429 7.79 -31.57 -1.70
CA GLY A 429 7.47 -30.63 -2.71
C GLY A 429 7.02 -31.12 -4.06
N ALA A 430 7.53 -32.06 -4.70
CA ALA A 430 6.96 -32.59 -5.93
C ALA A 430 5.81 -33.58 -5.64
N THR A 431 4.97 -33.24 -4.70
CA THR A 431 3.89 -34.08 -4.22
C THR A 431 2.54 -33.61 -4.76
N GLN A 432 1.59 -34.51 -4.88
CA GLN A 432 0.20 -34.20 -5.15
C GLN A 432 -0.36 -33.14 -4.18
N GLY A 433 0.18 -33.03 -2.95
CA GLY A 433 -0.18 -32.03 -1.97
C GLY A 433 0.11 -30.59 -2.44
N SER A 434 1.30 -30.33 -2.95
CA SER A 434 1.68 -29.03 -3.49
C SER A 434 0.86 -28.68 -4.75
N GLU A 435 0.57 -29.64 -5.63
CA GLU A 435 -0.27 -29.40 -6.79
C GLU A 435 -1.69 -28.95 -6.40
N ILE A 436 -2.27 -29.59 -5.38
CA ILE A 436 -3.60 -29.24 -4.88
C ILE A 436 -3.59 -27.87 -4.21
N ALA A 437 -2.57 -27.58 -3.40
CA ALA A 437 -2.41 -26.27 -2.76
C ALA A 437 -2.29 -25.15 -3.80
N CYS A 438 -1.43 -25.32 -4.81
CA CYS A 438 -1.31 -24.37 -5.93
C CYS A 438 -2.64 -24.16 -6.67
N ALA A 439 -3.38 -25.22 -6.95
CA ALA A 439 -4.67 -25.11 -7.63
C ALA A 439 -5.71 -24.36 -6.78
N ALA A 440 -5.74 -24.60 -5.46
CA ALA A 440 -6.64 -23.90 -4.54
C ALA A 440 -6.29 -22.40 -4.47
N LEU A 441 -5.02 -22.05 -4.23
CA LEU A 441 -4.55 -20.69 -4.19
C LEU A 441 -4.85 -19.92 -5.49
N MET A 442 -4.65 -20.57 -6.64
CA MET A 442 -4.98 -19.94 -7.93
C MET A 442 -6.47 -19.65 -8.09
N GLN A 443 -7.36 -20.49 -7.55
CA GLN A 443 -8.79 -20.21 -7.57
C GLN A 443 -9.15 -19.03 -6.66
N GLU A 444 -8.53 -18.92 -5.50
CA GLU A 444 -8.70 -17.78 -4.59
C GLU A 444 -8.22 -16.48 -5.24
N ILE A 445 -6.99 -16.46 -5.78
CA ILE A 445 -6.43 -15.32 -6.52
C ILE A 445 -7.34 -14.91 -7.69
N GLN A 446 -7.82 -15.87 -8.50
CA GLN A 446 -8.73 -15.59 -9.61
C GLN A 446 -10.06 -14.98 -9.14
N GLY A 447 -10.54 -15.35 -7.95
CA GLY A 447 -11.71 -14.75 -7.32
C GLY A 447 -11.52 -13.28 -6.93
N LEU A 448 -10.28 -12.89 -6.63
CA LEU A 448 -9.93 -11.52 -6.22
C LEU A 448 -9.74 -10.54 -7.37
N VAL A 449 -9.42 -11.03 -8.58
CA VAL A 449 -9.08 -10.17 -9.73
C VAL A 449 -10.25 -9.81 -10.63
N ASN A 450 -11.46 -10.24 -10.30
CA ASN A 450 -12.64 -9.75 -10.99
C ASN A 450 -12.78 -8.25 -10.73
N PRO A 451 -12.83 -7.38 -11.76
CA PRO A 451 -13.00 -5.96 -11.57
C PRO A 451 -14.20 -5.65 -10.68
N VAL A 452 -14.05 -4.71 -9.78
CA VAL A 452 -15.19 -4.19 -9.02
C VAL A 452 -16.08 -3.42 -10.01
N PRO A 453 -17.37 -3.78 -10.14
CA PRO A 453 -18.25 -3.11 -11.10
C PRO A 453 -18.27 -1.59 -10.84
N PRO A 454 -18.24 -0.77 -11.91
CA PRO A 454 -18.45 0.67 -11.76
C PRO A 454 -19.79 0.95 -11.06
N GLU A 455 -19.78 1.87 -10.11
CA GLU A 455 -20.94 2.21 -9.31
C GLU A 455 -21.31 3.68 -9.46
N GLY A 456 -22.61 3.95 -9.52
CA GLY A 456 -23.19 5.27 -9.54
C GLY A 456 -24.50 5.26 -8.80
N ASN A 457 -24.46 5.20 -7.47
CA ASN A 457 -25.65 5.29 -6.64
C ASN A 457 -25.76 6.71 -6.08
N ALA A 458 -26.82 7.40 -6.45
CA ALA A 458 -27.08 8.74 -5.96
C ALA A 458 -27.46 8.71 -4.47
N ILE A 459 -26.44 8.79 -3.61
CA ILE A 459 -26.61 8.88 -2.15
C ILE A 459 -26.51 10.33 -1.66
N ILE A 460 -26.69 10.54 -0.34
CA ILE A 460 -26.71 11.88 0.28
C ILE A 460 -27.63 12.86 -0.49
N LYS A 461 -28.85 12.39 -0.79
CA LYS A 461 -29.84 13.15 -1.60
C LYS A 461 -29.27 13.59 -2.95
N THR A 462 -28.70 12.68 -3.70
CA THR A 462 -28.17 12.87 -5.05
C THR A 462 -26.92 13.76 -5.17
N VAL A 463 -26.21 14.03 -4.08
CA VAL A 463 -24.98 14.82 -4.12
C VAL A 463 -23.76 13.96 -4.43
N GLU A 464 -23.73 12.74 -3.88
CA GLU A 464 -22.68 11.76 -4.13
C GLU A 464 -23.24 10.69 -5.07
N ASP A 465 -22.88 10.76 -6.34
CA ASP A 465 -23.43 9.94 -7.42
C ASP A 465 -22.38 9.15 -8.20
N LEU A 466 -21.10 9.31 -7.87
CA LEU A 466 -19.98 8.47 -8.32
C LEU A 466 -19.38 7.72 -7.13
N GLN A 467 -18.82 6.55 -7.37
CA GLN A 467 -18.21 5.73 -6.32
C GLN A 467 -17.07 4.89 -6.90
N THR A 468 -15.88 4.99 -6.30
CA THR A 468 -14.69 4.29 -6.78
C THR A 468 -14.49 2.91 -6.16
N GLN A 469 -15.14 2.64 -5.01
CA GLN A 469 -14.97 1.41 -4.24
C GLN A 469 -13.51 1.11 -3.86
N THR A 470 -12.67 2.15 -3.71
CA THR A 470 -11.22 2.03 -3.48
C THR A 470 -10.88 1.15 -2.28
N ARG A 471 -11.69 1.26 -1.20
CA ARG A 471 -11.57 0.39 -0.03
C ARG A 471 -11.62 -1.09 -0.40
N LEU A 472 -12.59 -1.48 -1.21
CA LEU A 472 -12.78 -2.89 -1.61
C LEU A 472 -11.64 -3.34 -2.53
N LYS A 473 -11.23 -2.48 -3.47
CA LYS A 473 -10.15 -2.76 -4.42
C LYS A 473 -8.82 -2.99 -3.69
N VAL A 474 -8.42 -2.09 -2.79
CA VAL A 474 -7.15 -2.24 -2.05
C VAL A 474 -7.16 -3.44 -1.10
N THR A 475 -8.30 -3.75 -0.48
CA THR A 475 -8.42 -4.94 0.38
C THR A 475 -8.23 -6.23 -0.42
N ARG A 476 -8.85 -6.32 -1.61
CA ARG A 476 -8.65 -7.47 -2.53
C ARG A 476 -7.20 -7.58 -3.01
N ALA A 477 -6.60 -6.47 -3.38
CA ALA A 477 -5.21 -6.44 -3.83
C ALA A 477 -4.24 -6.91 -2.74
N ARG A 478 -4.42 -6.47 -1.48
CA ARG A 478 -3.62 -6.95 -0.35
C ARG A 478 -3.79 -8.44 -0.10
N GLN A 479 -5.01 -8.96 -0.21
CA GLN A 479 -5.24 -10.41 -0.11
C GLN A 479 -4.56 -11.17 -1.26
N ALA A 480 -4.65 -10.66 -2.49
CA ALA A 480 -3.99 -11.28 -3.63
C ALA A 480 -2.46 -11.35 -3.45
N VAL A 481 -1.83 -10.30 -2.92
CA VAL A 481 -0.38 -10.34 -2.59
C VAL A 481 -0.08 -11.38 -1.50
N ALA A 482 -0.92 -11.50 -0.48
CA ALA A 482 -0.74 -12.51 0.56
C ALA A 482 -0.82 -13.94 -0.01
N ASP A 483 -1.81 -14.20 -0.88
CA ASP A 483 -1.99 -15.49 -1.54
C ASP A 483 -0.85 -15.77 -2.54
N THR A 484 -0.32 -14.73 -3.21
CA THR A 484 0.90 -14.83 -4.04
C THR A 484 2.10 -15.28 -3.23
N VAL A 485 2.30 -14.75 -2.01
CA VAL A 485 3.40 -15.19 -1.14
C VAL A 485 3.26 -16.67 -0.78
N ASP A 486 2.06 -17.14 -0.51
CA ASP A 486 1.82 -18.57 -0.23
C ASP A 486 2.05 -19.43 -1.48
N LEU A 487 1.65 -18.97 -2.67
CA LEU A 487 1.96 -19.65 -3.93
C LEU A 487 3.47 -19.70 -4.22
N LEU A 488 4.20 -18.61 -3.97
CA LEU A 488 5.66 -18.57 -4.08
C LEU A 488 6.35 -19.49 -3.09
N ALA A 489 5.76 -19.73 -1.91
CA ALA A 489 6.27 -20.69 -0.94
C ALA A 489 6.22 -22.13 -1.48
N GLU A 490 5.13 -22.50 -2.16
CA GLU A 490 5.02 -23.80 -2.83
C GLU A 490 6.04 -23.95 -3.97
N ASP A 491 6.25 -22.89 -4.74
CA ASP A 491 7.24 -22.87 -5.82
C ASP A 491 8.68 -22.97 -5.27
N LEU A 492 8.99 -22.24 -4.18
CA LEU A 492 10.28 -22.34 -3.48
C LEU A 492 10.58 -23.75 -2.95
N LEU A 493 9.58 -24.40 -2.34
CA LEU A 493 9.69 -25.78 -1.87
C LEU A 493 10.10 -26.71 -3.01
N THR A 494 9.42 -26.61 -4.13
CA THR A 494 9.62 -27.45 -5.30
C THR A 494 10.94 -27.11 -5.99
N GLY A 495 11.20 -25.84 -6.28
CA GLY A 495 12.41 -25.40 -6.97
C GLY A 495 13.69 -25.77 -6.19
N THR A 496 13.71 -25.52 -4.88
CA THR A 496 14.88 -25.87 -4.05
C THR A 496 15.08 -27.38 -3.92
N TYR A 497 14.01 -28.19 -3.88
CA TYR A 497 14.11 -29.65 -3.95
C TYR A 497 14.83 -30.10 -5.22
N TRP A 498 14.50 -29.52 -6.36
CA TRP A 498 15.15 -29.84 -7.63
C TRP A 498 16.60 -29.35 -7.72
N LEU A 499 16.97 -28.27 -7.01
CA LEU A 499 18.39 -27.91 -6.87
C LEU A 499 19.18 -28.99 -6.15
N ASP A 500 18.62 -29.58 -5.08
CA ASP A 500 19.28 -30.72 -4.39
C ASP A 500 19.46 -31.89 -5.32
N LEU A 501 18.45 -32.26 -6.11
CA LEU A 501 18.56 -33.35 -7.08
C LEU A 501 19.61 -33.04 -8.15
N ARG A 502 19.66 -31.81 -8.68
CA ARG A 502 20.70 -31.38 -9.62
C ARG A 502 22.10 -31.47 -9.03
N LYS A 503 22.22 -31.15 -7.74
CA LYS A 503 23.50 -31.26 -7.00
C LYS A 503 23.90 -32.71 -6.73
N GLN A 504 22.94 -33.62 -6.53
CA GLN A 504 23.18 -35.06 -6.44
C GLN A 504 23.60 -35.66 -7.79
N GLN A 505 23.00 -35.22 -8.89
CA GLN A 505 23.38 -35.68 -10.25
C GLN A 505 24.83 -35.29 -10.57
N ASP A 506 25.21 -34.05 -10.22
CA ASP A 506 26.57 -33.55 -10.40
C ASP A 506 26.94 -32.61 -9.24
N PRO A 507 27.75 -33.08 -8.30
CA PRO A 507 28.21 -32.26 -7.16
C PRO A 507 28.97 -30.99 -7.56
N ALA A 508 29.51 -30.91 -8.78
CA ALA A 508 30.25 -29.71 -9.27
C ALA A 508 29.32 -28.59 -9.76
N ARG A 509 28.06 -28.90 -10.07
CA ARG A 509 27.11 -27.89 -10.58
C ARG A 509 27.03 -26.66 -9.69
N GLN A 510 27.02 -25.49 -10.33
CA GLN A 510 26.81 -24.19 -9.70
C GLN A 510 25.49 -23.61 -10.18
N PHE A 511 24.78 -22.89 -9.32
CA PHE A 511 23.44 -22.36 -9.62
C PHE A 511 23.40 -20.84 -9.80
N GLY A 512 24.56 -20.18 -9.75
CA GLY A 512 24.67 -18.73 -9.62
C GLY A 512 24.61 -18.28 -8.16
N ALA A 513 25.04 -17.04 -7.90
CA ALA A 513 25.21 -16.54 -6.54
C ALA A 513 23.86 -16.43 -5.79
N ALA A 514 22.86 -15.80 -6.38
CA ALA A 514 21.57 -15.55 -5.75
C ALA A 514 20.76 -16.84 -5.51
N PRO A 515 20.53 -17.72 -6.49
CA PRO A 515 19.87 -19.01 -6.25
C PRO A 515 20.59 -19.87 -5.20
N THR A 516 21.92 -19.89 -5.20
CA THR A 516 22.71 -20.63 -4.21
C THR A 516 22.52 -20.06 -2.81
N ALA A 517 22.49 -18.73 -2.66
CA ALA A 517 22.29 -18.08 -1.37
C ALA A 517 20.90 -18.38 -0.79
N VAL A 518 19.84 -18.27 -1.60
CA VAL A 518 18.45 -18.60 -1.21
C VAL A 518 18.35 -20.08 -0.82
N TRP A 519 18.81 -20.99 -1.70
CA TRP A 519 18.80 -22.43 -1.44
C TRP A 519 19.51 -22.78 -0.12
N SER A 520 20.72 -22.25 0.08
CA SER A 520 21.49 -22.51 1.30
C SER A 520 20.82 -21.94 2.55
N ALA A 521 20.20 -20.74 2.46
CA ALA A 521 19.46 -20.16 3.57
C ALA A 521 18.19 -20.96 3.89
N PHE A 522 17.44 -21.34 2.88
CA PHE A 522 16.22 -22.11 3.05
C PHE A 522 16.50 -23.52 3.60
N ARG A 523 17.60 -24.18 3.20
CA ARG A 523 18.00 -25.49 3.73
C ARG A 523 18.40 -25.45 5.21
N ARG A 524 18.74 -24.29 5.77
CA ARG A 524 18.91 -24.13 7.23
C ARG A 524 17.56 -24.14 7.97
N VAL A 525 16.49 -23.70 7.33
CA VAL A 525 15.12 -23.71 7.87
C VAL A 525 14.46 -25.09 7.64
N LEU A 526 14.60 -25.62 6.43
CA LEU A 526 14.04 -26.89 6.01
C LEU A 526 15.13 -27.77 5.37
N PRO A 527 15.82 -28.65 6.13
CA PRO A 527 16.79 -29.60 5.57
C PRO A 527 16.19 -30.50 4.49
N PHE A 528 17.02 -30.95 3.53
CA PHE A 528 16.56 -31.74 2.39
C PHE A 528 15.95 -33.10 2.81
N ASP A 529 16.52 -33.77 3.83
CA ASP A 529 16.05 -35.03 4.37
C ASP A 529 14.77 -34.91 5.21
N GLY A 530 14.41 -33.71 5.56
CA GLY A 530 13.12 -33.43 6.17
C GLY A 530 12.92 -33.87 7.61
N ASP A 531 13.89 -34.49 8.17
CA ASP A 531 13.82 -35.03 9.54
C ASP A 531 13.90 -33.91 10.59
N ALA A 532 12.74 -33.37 10.93
CA ALA A 532 12.55 -32.63 12.18
C ALA A 532 11.32 -33.21 12.89
N PRO A 533 11.49 -34.20 13.72
CA PRO A 533 10.39 -35.01 14.28
C PRO A 533 9.45 -34.26 15.23
N ASN A 534 9.72 -32.99 15.56
CA ASN A 534 8.94 -32.20 16.51
C ASN A 534 8.53 -30.83 15.94
N ARG A 535 8.17 -30.74 14.66
CA ARG A 535 7.71 -29.48 14.08
C ARG A 535 6.28 -29.17 14.52
N SER A 536 6.06 -27.94 14.98
CA SER A 536 4.73 -27.39 15.20
C SER A 536 4.11 -26.81 13.91
N GLN A 537 4.93 -26.59 12.87
CA GLN A 537 4.53 -26.01 11.58
C GLN A 537 4.67 -27.02 10.45
N THR A 538 3.81 -26.94 9.46
CA THR A 538 3.93 -27.68 8.21
C THR A 538 5.11 -27.16 7.38
N ILE A 539 5.56 -27.93 6.38
CA ILE A 539 6.61 -27.48 5.45
C ILE A 539 6.16 -26.25 4.66
N HIS A 540 4.89 -26.16 4.34
CA HIS A 540 4.25 -25.03 3.65
C HIS A 540 4.31 -23.76 4.50
N GLU A 541 3.93 -23.85 5.79
CA GLU A 541 4.01 -22.74 6.73
C GLU A 541 5.47 -22.29 6.94
N LEU A 542 6.42 -23.20 6.99
CA LEU A 542 7.85 -22.85 7.10
C LEU A 542 8.36 -22.11 5.86
N ALA A 543 7.97 -22.55 4.67
CA ALA A 543 8.35 -21.87 3.43
C ALA A 543 7.73 -20.48 3.32
N ALA A 544 6.45 -20.34 3.65
CA ALA A 544 5.76 -19.06 3.66
C ALA A 544 6.35 -18.10 4.72
N SER A 545 6.67 -18.61 5.92
CA SER A 545 7.35 -17.81 6.95
C SER A 545 8.73 -17.36 6.50
N PHE A 546 9.50 -18.23 5.83
CA PHE A 546 10.81 -17.86 5.30
C PHE A 546 10.73 -16.69 4.31
N ILE A 547 9.78 -16.72 3.38
CA ILE A 547 9.58 -15.61 2.43
C ILE A 547 9.13 -14.32 3.15
N ARG A 548 8.24 -14.43 4.15
CA ARG A 548 7.74 -13.26 4.88
C ARG A 548 8.75 -12.62 5.82
N GLU A 549 9.71 -13.39 6.34
CA GLU A 549 10.69 -12.92 7.31
C GLU A 549 12.03 -12.51 6.70
N ALA A 550 12.37 -13.05 5.54
CA ALA A 550 13.61 -12.74 4.86
C ALA A 550 13.40 -11.67 3.79
N ASP A 551 14.16 -10.59 3.89
CA ASP A 551 14.21 -9.54 2.86
C ASP A 551 14.90 -10.10 1.60
N ALA A 552 14.19 -10.10 0.46
CA ALA A 552 14.68 -10.56 -0.83
C ALA A 552 15.97 -9.85 -1.26
N ALA A 553 16.13 -8.57 -0.89
CA ALA A 553 17.32 -7.78 -1.21
C ALA A 553 18.59 -8.34 -0.58
N THR A 554 18.49 -9.13 0.51
CA THR A 554 19.66 -9.80 1.12
C THR A 554 20.29 -10.86 0.23
N PHE A 555 19.53 -11.41 -0.70
CA PHE A 555 19.99 -12.45 -1.62
C PHE A 555 20.42 -11.91 -2.98
N PHE A 556 19.82 -10.81 -3.39
CA PHE A 556 20.18 -10.11 -4.62
C PHE A 556 19.89 -8.63 -4.47
N GLU A 557 20.96 -7.85 -4.24
CA GLU A 557 20.89 -6.39 -4.31
C GLU A 557 20.61 -6.00 -5.76
N ALA A 558 19.36 -5.84 -6.09
CA ALA A 558 19.01 -5.14 -7.29
C ALA A 558 19.33 -3.66 -7.06
N ASN A 559 20.05 -3.06 -7.98
CA ASN A 559 19.87 -1.64 -8.21
C ASN A 559 18.42 -1.46 -8.69
N GLU A 560 17.51 -1.28 -7.74
CA GLU A 560 16.10 -0.91 -7.95
C GLU A 560 15.97 0.53 -8.48
N GLN A 561 17.08 1.13 -8.89
CA GLN A 561 16.97 2.32 -9.69
C GLN A 561 16.10 1.93 -10.87
N GLU A 562 14.90 2.53 -10.89
CA GLU A 562 14.06 2.49 -12.09
C GLU A 562 14.96 2.40 -13.28
N PRO A 563 14.64 1.57 -14.29
CA PRO A 563 15.30 1.69 -15.56
C PRO A 563 15.05 3.13 -16.05
N VAL A 564 15.90 4.05 -15.56
CA VAL A 564 15.85 5.45 -15.90
C VAL A 564 16.19 5.51 -17.37
N THR A 565 15.16 5.57 -18.21
CA THR A 565 15.21 5.81 -19.63
C THR A 565 15.93 4.73 -20.50
N ALA A 566 16.04 4.94 -21.77
CA ALA A 566 16.66 4.06 -22.77
C ALA A 566 18.02 3.39 -22.40
N SER A 567 18.62 3.76 -21.29
CA SER A 567 19.81 3.14 -20.71
C SER A 567 19.57 1.81 -19.99
N ALA A 568 18.32 1.37 -19.76
CA ALA A 568 18.07 0.00 -19.30
C ALA A 568 18.58 -1.04 -20.31
N LEU A 569 18.62 -0.67 -21.60
CA LEU A 569 19.34 -1.44 -22.61
C LEU A 569 20.85 -1.43 -22.41
N SER A 570 21.44 -0.43 -21.75
CA SER A 570 22.87 -0.36 -21.46
C SER A 570 23.31 -1.17 -20.22
N LEU A 571 22.38 -1.56 -19.35
CA LEU A 571 22.68 -2.52 -18.27
C LEU A 571 22.88 -3.94 -18.81
N VAL A 572 22.51 -4.16 -20.07
CA VAL A 572 22.66 -5.42 -20.81
C VAL A 572 23.87 -5.35 -21.77
N GLN A 573 24.50 -4.20 -21.94
CA GLN A 573 25.80 -4.07 -22.59
C GLN A 573 26.92 -4.16 -21.56
#